data_5cd717893bf0186826a6843d099f9a47
#
_entry.id   5cd717893bf0186826a6843d099f9a47
#
_cell.length_a   1.000
_cell.length_b   1.000
_cell.length_c   1.000
_cell.angle_alpha   90.00
_cell.angle_beta   90.00
_cell.angle_gamma   90.00
#
_symmetry.space_group_name_H-M   'P 1'
#
loop_
_entity.id
_entity.type
_entity.pdbx_description
1 polymer ?
#
loop_
_entity_poly.entity_id
_entity_poly.type
_entity_poly.pdbx_seq_one_letter_code
_entity_poly.pdbx_strand_id
1 'polypeptide(L)'
;MPPPSSKKSITRKLLYFNPERGDKMPTADKILAEVMSGTKDKNIRFSELQKLLETLGFQCRIKGDHFIYYKNGVDEIINLQPDGSKAKAYQVKQVRGLILKYKMEV
;
A
#
# COMPACT_ATOMS: atom_id res chain seq x y z
N MET A 1 20.48 -11.73 8.07
CA MET A 1 20.40 -12.52 6.88
C MET A 1 19.06 -12.45 6.14
N PRO A 2 17.96 -12.61 6.82
CA PRO A 2 16.66 -12.66 6.20
C PRO A 2 16.31 -11.52 5.24
N PRO A 3 16.71 -10.28 5.50
CA PRO A 3 16.31 -9.19 4.61
C PRO A 3 16.61 -9.42 3.14
N PRO A 4 17.75 -9.96 2.78
CA PRO A 4 18.00 -10.22 1.35
C PRO A 4 17.02 -11.21 0.77
N SER A 5 16.57 -12.17 1.56
CA SER A 5 15.59 -13.13 1.07
C SER A 5 14.27 -12.47 0.73
N SER A 6 13.83 -11.53 1.57
CA SER A 6 12.60 -10.81 1.30
C SER A 6 12.70 -10.03 0.00
N LYS A 7 13.82 -9.38 -0.23
CA LYS A 7 14.01 -8.62 -1.45
C LYS A 7 14.00 -9.52 -2.67
N LYS A 8 14.60 -10.70 -2.55
CA LYS A 8 14.57 -11.66 -3.63
C LYS A 8 13.15 -12.11 -3.95
N SER A 9 12.33 -12.29 -2.93
CA SER A 9 10.94 -12.66 -3.15
C SER A 9 10.20 -11.59 -3.93
N ILE A 10 10.42 -10.34 -3.58
CA ILE A 10 9.80 -9.22 -4.30
C ILE A 10 10.23 -9.22 -5.76
N THR A 11 11.51 -9.44 -6.01
CA THR A 11 12.04 -9.50 -7.36
C THR A 11 11.37 -10.61 -8.15
N ARG A 12 11.19 -11.78 -7.53
CA ARG A 12 10.52 -12.88 -8.19
C ARG A 12 9.09 -12.55 -8.56
N LYS A 13 8.38 -11.83 -7.68
CA LYS A 13 7.02 -11.42 -8.00
C LYS A 13 6.99 -10.53 -9.23
N LEU A 14 7.97 -9.65 -9.36
CA LEU A 14 8.04 -8.80 -10.53
C LEU A 14 8.26 -9.62 -11.80
N LEU A 15 9.07 -10.67 -11.73
CA LEU A 15 9.30 -11.52 -12.88
C LEU A 15 8.03 -12.23 -13.33
N TYR A 16 7.15 -12.57 -12.39
CA TYR A 16 5.91 -13.26 -12.74
C TYR A 16 4.78 -12.34 -13.10
N PHE A 17 4.91 -11.05 -12.78
CA PHE A 17 3.87 -10.10 -13.12
C PHE A 17 3.87 -9.86 -14.63
N ASN A 18 2.71 -10.00 -15.24
CA ASN A 18 2.58 -9.80 -16.68
C ASN A 18 1.25 -9.14 -16.98
N PRO A 19 1.25 -7.84 -17.25
CA PRO A 19 0.01 -7.11 -17.55
C PRO A 19 -0.70 -7.66 -18.79
N GLU A 20 0.04 -8.21 -19.74
CA GLU A 20 -0.53 -8.74 -20.96
C GLU A 20 -1.35 -9.99 -20.72
N ARG A 21 -1.05 -10.73 -19.67
CA ARG A 21 -1.85 -11.89 -19.29
C ARG A 21 -3.05 -11.52 -18.45
N GLY A 22 -3.23 -10.24 -18.17
CA GLY A 22 -4.32 -9.79 -17.33
C GLY A 22 -3.92 -9.59 -15.88
N ASP A 23 -2.64 -9.68 -15.56
CA ASP A 23 -2.17 -9.35 -14.23
C ASP A 23 -2.42 -7.87 -13.99
N LYS A 24 -3.17 -7.55 -12.94
CA LYS A 24 -3.65 -6.18 -12.75
C LYS A 24 -3.11 -5.50 -11.53
N MET A 25 -2.69 -6.28 -10.54
CA MET A 25 -2.22 -5.70 -9.28
C MET A 25 -0.71 -5.55 -9.33
N PRO A 26 -0.18 -4.33 -9.27
CA PRO A 26 1.25 -4.14 -9.20
C PRO A 26 1.78 -4.66 -7.86
N THR A 27 3.10 -4.85 -7.80
CA THR A 27 3.74 -5.25 -6.56
C THR A 27 3.70 -4.10 -5.56
N ALA A 28 3.87 -4.44 -4.29
CA ALA A 28 3.90 -3.43 -3.24
C ALA A 28 5.01 -2.40 -3.47
N ASP A 29 6.14 -2.82 -4.03
CA ASP A 29 7.22 -1.91 -4.39
C ASP A 29 6.75 -0.82 -5.34
N LYS A 30 6.03 -1.21 -6.37
CA LYS A 30 5.53 -0.25 -7.36
C LYS A 30 4.49 0.67 -6.74
N ILE A 31 3.60 0.11 -5.95
CA ILE A 31 2.57 0.90 -5.28
C ILE A 31 3.23 1.91 -4.35
N LEU A 32 4.24 1.48 -3.61
CA LEU A 32 4.96 2.37 -2.71
C LEU A 32 5.58 3.53 -3.50
N ALA A 33 6.23 3.22 -4.61
CA ALA A 33 6.84 4.25 -5.44
C ALA A 33 5.80 5.27 -5.92
N GLU A 34 4.64 4.80 -6.33
CA GLU A 34 3.58 5.68 -6.80
C GLU A 34 3.04 6.56 -5.67
N VAL A 35 2.82 5.98 -4.50
CA VAL A 35 2.36 6.75 -3.35
C VAL A 35 3.38 7.79 -2.95
N MET A 36 4.65 7.42 -2.93
CA MET A 36 5.71 8.32 -2.50
C MET A 36 5.99 9.42 -3.52
N SER A 37 5.68 9.20 -4.79
CA SER A 37 5.90 10.21 -5.82
C SER A 37 5.07 11.47 -5.60
N GLY A 38 3.89 11.33 -5.00
CA GLY A 38 2.98 12.44 -4.80
C GLY A 38 2.27 12.91 -6.06
N THR A 39 2.52 12.27 -7.19
CA THR A 39 1.98 12.73 -8.47
C THR A 39 0.74 11.95 -8.91
N LYS A 40 0.38 10.90 -8.17
CA LYS A 40 -0.73 10.03 -8.55
C LYS A 40 -1.77 9.91 -7.46
N ASP A 41 -1.86 10.87 -6.56
CA ASP A 41 -2.74 10.78 -5.41
C ASP A 41 -4.20 10.53 -5.79
N LYS A 42 -4.63 11.05 -6.95
CA LYS A 42 -6.00 10.87 -7.41
C LYS A 42 -6.20 9.61 -8.23
N ASN A 43 -5.13 8.85 -8.48
CA ASN A 43 -5.17 7.69 -9.36
C ASN A 43 -4.61 6.43 -8.72
N ILE A 44 -4.66 6.33 -7.41
CA ILE A 44 -4.29 5.12 -6.69
C ILE A 44 -5.56 4.32 -6.44
N ARG A 45 -5.56 3.05 -6.84
CA ARG A 45 -6.71 2.19 -6.58
C ARG A 45 -6.80 1.87 -5.11
N PHE A 46 -8.03 1.74 -4.62
CA PHE A 46 -8.25 1.40 -3.23
C PHE A 46 -7.58 0.06 -2.88
N SER A 47 -7.72 -0.94 -3.74
CA SER A 47 -7.11 -2.24 -3.51
C SER A 47 -5.58 -2.17 -3.48
N GLU A 48 -4.99 -1.27 -4.25
CA GLU A 48 -3.55 -1.08 -4.24
C GLU A 48 -3.08 -0.49 -2.92
N LEU A 49 -3.79 0.49 -2.42
CA LEU A 49 -3.44 1.10 -1.14
C LEU A 49 -3.60 0.08 -0.01
N GLN A 50 -4.65 -0.74 -0.07
CA GLN A 50 -4.83 -1.82 0.90
C GLN A 50 -3.66 -2.80 0.86
N LYS A 51 -3.25 -3.21 -0.33
CA LYS A 51 -2.13 -4.13 -0.47
C LYS A 51 -0.85 -3.54 0.10
N LEU A 52 -0.60 -2.26 -0.15
CA LEU A 52 0.58 -1.60 0.39
C LEU A 52 0.57 -1.64 1.91
N LEU A 53 -0.56 -1.27 2.52
CA LEU A 53 -0.66 -1.23 3.97
C LEU A 53 -0.47 -2.62 4.57
N GLU A 54 -1.05 -3.64 3.96
CA GLU A 54 -0.89 -5.01 4.43
C GLU A 54 0.57 -5.44 4.34
N THR A 55 1.23 -5.10 3.26
CA THR A 55 2.64 -5.44 3.08
C THR A 55 3.51 -4.71 4.10
N LEU A 56 3.14 -3.50 4.48
CA LEU A 56 3.86 -2.74 5.49
C LEU A 56 3.62 -3.27 6.91
N GLY A 57 2.71 -4.24 7.07
CA GLY A 57 2.48 -4.87 8.36
C GLY A 57 1.28 -4.35 9.13
N PHE A 58 0.45 -3.53 8.50
CA PHE A 58 -0.76 -3.05 9.15
C PHE A 58 -1.80 -4.15 9.24
N GLN A 59 -2.55 -4.13 10.34
CA GLN A 59 -3.74 -4.95 10.49
C GLN A 59 -4.96 -4.13 10.10
N CYS A 60 -6.02 -4.83 9.73
CA CYS A 60 -7.23 -4.16 9.25
C CYS A 60 -8.46 -4.68 9.98
N ARG A 61 -9.31 -3.75 10.40
CA ARG A 61 -10.64 -4.05 10.90
C ARG A 61 -11.65 -3.36 9.99
N ILE A 62 -12.70 -4.09 9.62
CA ILE A 62 -13.72 -3.55 8.74
C ILE A 62 -14.96 -3.24 9.58
N LYS A 63 -15.48 -2.02 9.42
CA LYS A 63 -16.68 -1.57 10.09
C LYS A 63 -17.55 -0.85 9.06
N GLY A 64 -18.59 -1.54 8.56
CA GLY A 64 -19.38 -1.03 7.46
C GLY A 64 -18.50 -0.92 6.22
N ASP A 65 -18.43 0.26 5.63
CA ASP A 65 -17.56 0.51 4.48
C ASP A 65 -16.25 1.19 4.88
N HIS A 66 -15.95 1.20 6.19
CA HIS A 66 -14.70 1.76 6.69
C HIS A 66 -13.70 0.65 6.94
N PHE A 67 -12.50 0.83 6.43
CA PHE A 67 -11.38 -0.09 6.59
C PHE A 67 -10.38 0.57 7.51
N ILE A 68 -10.28 0.07 8.73
CA ILE A 68 -9.49 0.71 9.78
C ILE A 68 -8.17 -0.04 9.90
N TYR A 69 -7.09 0.64 9.57
CA TYR A 69 -5.74 0.07 9.60
C TYR A 69 -4.98 0.58 10.80
N TYR A 70 -4.29 -0.34 11.46
CA TYR A 70 -3.50 -0.03 12.65
C TYR A 70 -2.28 -0.93 12.69
N LYS A 71 -1.26 -0.48 13.40
CA LYS A 71 0.02 -1.20 13.47
C LYS A 71 0.70 -0.87 14.79
N ASN A 72 1.32 -1.89 15.41
CA ASN A 72 2.14 -1.67 16.59
C ASN A 72 3.30 -0.75 16.26
N GLY A 73 3.54 0.23 17.13
CA GLY A 73 4.60 1.20 16.90
C GLY A 73 4.19 2.39 16.08
N VAL A 74 2.94 2.40 15.58
CA VAL A 74 2.37 3.52 14.85
C VAL A 74 1.18 4.03 15.65
N ASP A 75 1.26 5.26 16.12
CA ASP A 75 0.21 5.83 16.97
C ASP A 75 -1.06 6.13 16.19
N GLU A 76 -0.91 6.50 14.94
CA GLU A 76 -2.03 6.90 14.11
C GLU A 76 -2.81 5.69 13.61
N ILE A 77 -4.11 5.88 13.50
CA ILE A 77 -5.00 4.90 12.90
C ILE A 77 -5.45 5.46 11.56
N ILE A 78 -5.38 4.62 10.53
CA ILE A 78 -5.76 5.01 9.18
C ILE A 78 -7.16 4.49 8.91
N ASN A 79 -8.09 5.40 8.63
CA ASN A 79 -9.46 5.04 8.32
C ASN A 79 -9.68 5.25 6.82
N LEU A 80 -9.71 4.16 6.07
CA LEU A 80 -9.88 4.23 4.62
C LEU A 80 -11.32 3.94 4.24
N GLN A 81 -11.78 4.68 3.25
CA GLN A 81 -13.11 4.48 2.67
C GLN A 81 -12.96 4.60 1.17
N PRO A 82 -13.46 3.63 0.40
CA PRO A 82 -13.30 3.69 -1.05
C PRO A 82 -14.12 4.81 -1.66
N ASP A 83 -13.60 5.34 -2.76
CA ASP A 83 -14.30 6.30 -3.60
C ASP A 83 -14.41 5.64 -4.97
N GLY A 84 -15.49 4.89 -5.18
CA GLY A 84 -15.57 3.99 -6.31
C GLY A 84 -14.49 2.93 -6.19
N SER A 85 -13.65 2.81 -7.21
CA SER A 85 -12.53 1.86 -7.19
C SER A 85 -11.24 2.49 -6.69
N LYS A 86 -11.26 3.77 -6.31
CA LYS A 86 -10.04 4.51 -5.99
C LYS A 86 -9.98 4.86 -4.52
N ALA A 87 -8.76 5.09 -4.06
CA ALA A 87 -8.51 5.68 -2.76
C ALA A 87 -8.73 7.20 -2.87
N LYS A 88 -9.15 7.80 -1.78
CA LYS A 88 -9.31 9.26 -1.75
C LYS A 88 -7.93 9.91 -1.67
N ALA A 89 -7.75 11.01 -2.37
CA ALA A 89 -6.45 11.66 -2.45
C ALA A 89 -5.88 12.01 -1.08
N TYR A 90 -6.72 12.51 -0.17
CA TYR A 90 -6.21 12.89 1.15
C TYR A 90 -5.78 11.67 1.96
N GLN A 91 -6.36 10.50 1.69
CA GLN A 91 -5.95 9.27 2.36
C GLN A 91 -4.59 8.81 1.85
N VAL A 92 -4.35 8.95 0.55
CA VAL A 92 -3.04 8.64 -0.01
C VAL A 92 -1.98 9.53 0.63
N LYS A 93 -2.28 10.81 0.79
CA LYS A 93 -1.36 11.74 1.44
C LYS A 93 -1.09 11.35 2.89
N GLN A 94 -2.13 10.93 3.59
CA GLN A 94 -1.98 10.49 4.97
C GLN A 94 -1.04 9.28 5.08
N VAL A 95 -1.25 8.30 4.21
CA VAL A 95 -0.40 7.11 4.20
C VAL A 95 1.04 7.50 3.89
N ARG A 96 1.26 8.35 2.90
CA ARG A 96 2.60 8.81 2.56
C ARG A 96 3.27 9.49 3.75
N GLY A 97 2.52 10.34 4.45
CA GLY A 97 3.06 11.02 5.61
C GLY A 97 3.51 10.05 6.70
N LEU A 98 2.72 8.99 6.93
CA LEU A 98 3.08 8.00 7.94
C LEU A 98 4.28 7.17 7.51
N ILE A 99 4.36 6.82 6.23
CA ILE A 99 5.52 6.09 5.72
C ILE A 99 6.80 6.89 5.96
N LEU A 100 6.74 8.20 5.69
CA LEU A 100 7.88 9.07 5.92
C LEU A 100 8.20 9.21 7.40
N LYS A 101 7.17 9.41 8.21
CA LYS A 101 7.36 9.64 9.65
C LYS A 101 8.01 8.45 10.33
N TYR A 102 7.57 7.25 9.99
CA TYR A 102 8.04 6.02 10.64
C TYR A 102 9.07 5.28 9.80
N LYS A 103 9.49 5.84 8.67
CA LYS A 103 10.51 5.26 7.79
C LYS A 103 10.17 3.81 7.43
N MET A 104 8.94 3.61 7.00
CA MET A 104 8.46 2.28 6.64
C MET A 104 9.02 1.82 5.29
N GLU A 105 9.22 0.52 5.17
CA GLU A 105 9.72 -0.10 3.95
C GLU A 105 8.94 -1.38 3.67
N VAL A 106 8.77 -1.66 2.40
CA VAL A 106 8.18 -2.93 1.99
C VAL A 106 9.20 -4.03 1.84
#